data_7ccf40e01fb6f86deb65fd34801815b2
#
_entry.id   7ccf40e01fb6f86deb65fd34801815b2
#
_cell.length_a   1.000
_cell.length_b   1.000
_cell.length_c   1.000
_cell.angle_alpha   90.00
_cell.angle_beta   90.00
_cell.angle_gamma   90.00
#
_symmetry.space_group_name_H-M   'P 1'
#
loop_
_entity.id
_entity.type
_entity.pdbx_description
1 polymer ?
#
loop_
_entity_poly.entity_id
_entity_poly.type
_entity_poly.pdbx_seq_one_letter_code
_entity_poly.pdbx_strand_id
1 'polypeptide(L)'
;MGSMAYLTFMTGGGALTAVVVQYLRHQPLSDIYRLPVRVIVAGFFGVALYTVMLAVAFGLAPSTDIGQINLLNYLWPVWMVVLGIIFLGNRPKVILVITGILMGLFGVLISRGFGLLTHPPLNILPPALATIGGFLWALYIVLLRKWKIPEEKGGTAFHFAVCAIIAGLTAVYLKEWQSIPPWSGPMIFWIVVGAVGPVGIAFSWYEISVKNGPVFLIASLSYFIPIGSSLLIGLFFKETMNKGLIFGAILITFGAWLVRSASQEKIGNTP
;
A
#
# COMPACT_ATOMS: atom_id res chain seq x y z
N MET A 1 14.06 -6.62 16.82
CA MET A 1 14.46 -5.51 15.91
C MET A 1 13.40 -4.44 16.02
N GLY A 2 13.80 -3.18 16.21
CA GLY A 2 12.87 -2.04 16.26
C GLY A 2 12.18 -1.79 14.92
N SER A 3 11.06 -1.07 14.93
CA SER A 3 10.24 -0.82 13.74
C SER A 3 10.98 0.00 12.68
N MET A 4 11.77 0.99 13.08
CA MET A 4 12.52 1.83 12.13
C MET A 4 13.72 1.11 11.53
N ALA A 5 14.46 0.32 12.33
CA ALA A 5 15.54 -0.52 11.80
C ALA A 5 15.00 -1.56 10.80
N TYR A 6 13.87 -2.22 11.11
CA TYR A 6 13.19 -3.12 10.19
C TYR A 6 12.78 -2.41 8.90
N LEU A 7 12.14 -1.24 9.03
CA LEU A 7 11.71 -0.44 7.89
C LEU A 7 12.87 -0.05 6.98
N THR A 8 14.04 0.26 7.56
CA THR A 8 15.25 0.59 6.80
C THR A 8 15.67 -0.56 5.87
N PHE A 9 15.70 -1.79 6.37
CA PHE A 9 16.03 -2.96 5.55
C PHE A 9 14.99 -3.22 4.48
N MET A 10 13.69 -3.12 4.83
CA MET A 10 12.60 -3.37 3.90
C MET A 10 12.59 -2.35 2.76
N THR A 11 12.67 -1.05 3.08
CA THR A 11 12.61 -0.01 2.05
C THR A 11 13.93 0.17 1.30
N GLY A 12 15.07 -0.03 1.95
CA GLY A 12 16.38 -0.05 1.30
C GLY A 12 16.51 -1.20 0.30
N GLY A 13 16.17 -2.41 0.71
CA GLY A 13 16.14 -3.58 -0.18
C GLY A 13 15.08 -3.44 -1.27
N GLY A 14 13.92 -2.85 -0.95
CA GLY A 14 12.87 -2.53 -1.92
C GLY A 14 13.32 -1.51 -2.96
N ALA A 15 14.05 -0.46 -2.56
CA ALA A 15 14.65 0.51 -3.47
C ALA A 15 15.63 -0.14 -4.42
N LEU A 16 16.54 -0.99 -3.92
CA LEU A 16 17.48 -1.75 -4.75
C LEU A 16 16.73 -2.66 -5.74
N THR A 17 15.69 -3.36 -5.28
CA THR A 17 14.87 -4.20 -6.15
C THR A 17 14.16 -3.38 -7.22
N ALA A 18 13.63 -2.20 -6.90
CA ALA A 18 13.00 -1.32 -7.88
C ALA A 18 14.00 -0.82 -8.94
N VAL A 19 15.27 -0.56 -8.55
CA VAL A 19 16.36 -0.28 -9.51
C VAL A 19 16.58 -1.47 -10.45
N VAL A 20 16.62 -2.69 -9.91
CA VAL A 20 16.79 -3.91 -10.72
C VAL A 20 15.60 -4.09 -11.67
N VAL A 21 14.35 -3.89 -11.19
CA VAL A 21 13.15 -3.95 -12.03
C VAL A 21 13.25 -2.94 -13.18
N GLN A 22 13.67 -1.70 -12.91
CA GLN A 22 13.85 -0.67 -13.94
C GLN A 22 14.92 -1.07 -14.95
N TYR A 23 16.05 -1.60 -14.49
CA TYR A 23 17.13 -2.10 -15.36
C TYR A 23 16.65 -3.24 -16.26
N LEU A 24 15.97 -4.24 -15.71
CA LEU A 24 15.44 -5.39 -16.46
C LEU A 24 14.36 -5.00 -17.48
N ARG A 25 13.70 -3.86 -17.28
CA ARG A 25 12.74 -3.27 -18.22
C ARG A 25 13.42 -2.39 -19.26
N HIS A 26 14.75 -2.36 -19.33
CA HIS A 26 15.54 -1.53 -20.23
C HIS A 26 15.21 -0.03 -20.13
N GLN A 27 14.78 0.42 -18.95
CA GLN A 27 14.51 1.83 -18.68
C GLN A 27 15.78 2.55 -18.21
N PRO A 28 15.99 3.82 -18.61
CA PRO A 28 17.17 4.58 -18.18
C PRO A 28 17.23 4.73 -16.65
N LEU A 29 18.34 4.29 -16.04
CA LEU A 29 18.54 4.46 -14.59
C LEU A 29 18.61 5.93 -14.17
N SER A 30 18.92 6.85 -15.11
CA SER A 30 18.88 8.28 -14.86
C SER A 30 17.49 8.78 -14.47
N ASP A 31 16.43 8.10 -14.87
CA ASP A 31 15.06 8.50 -14.58
C ASP A 31 14.67 8.30 -13.12
N ILE A 32 15.44 7.52 -12.36
CA ILE A 32 15.27 7.34 -10.91
C ILE A 32 15.44 8.67 -10.16
N TYR A 33 16.40 9.51 -10.58
CA TYR A 33 16.70 10.79 -9.91
C TYR A 33 16.28 12.01 -10.72
N ARG A 34 15.93 11.85 -12.01
CA ARG A 34 15.43 12.93 -12.87
C ARG A 34 13.90 13.03 -12.84
N LEU A 35 13.35 13.00 -11.63
CA LEU A 35 11.92 13.10 -11.42
C LEU A 35 11.46 14.55 -11.45
N PRO A 36 10.25 14.85 -11.98
CA PRO A 36 9.65 16.18 -11.81
C PRO A 36 9.48 16.51 -10.32
N VAL A 37 9.77 17.76 -9.93
CA VAL A 37 9.67 18.21 -8.53
C VAL A 37 8.32 17.87 -7.90
N ARG A 38 7.22 18.01 -8.65
CA ARG A 38 5.88 17.62 -8.19
C ARG A 38 5.77 16.12 -7.82
N VAL A 39 6.48 15.23 -8.53
CA VAL A 39 6.52 13.80 -8.23
C VAL A 39 7.36 13.54 -6.98
N ILE A 40 8.50 14.25 -6.84
CA ILE A 40 9.36 14.17 -5.65
C ILE A 40 8.57 14.56 -4.41
N VAL A 41 7.91 15.72 -4.44
CA VAL A 41 7.14 16.23 -3.30
C VAL A 41 5.94 15.33 -2.98
N ALA A 42 5.15 14.97 -3.99
CA ALA A 42 3.98 14.11 -3.77
C ALA A 42 4.37 12.73 -3.26
N GLY A 43 5.46 12.15 -3.77
CA GLY A 43 5.95 10.85 -3.33
C GLY A 43 6.65 10.90 -1.97
N PHE A 44 7.27 12.03 -1.60
CA PHE A 44 7.76 12.22 -0.24
C PHE A 44 6.63 12.07 0.78
N PHE A 45 5.49 12.73 0.56
CA PHE A 45 4.33 12.60 1.45
C PHE A 45 3.61 11.27 1.30
N GLY A 46 3.35 10.83 0.07
CA GLY A 46 2.53 9.67 -0.23
C GLY A 46 3.26 8.32 -0.16
N VAL A 47 4.59 8.29 -0.24
CA VAL A 47 5.38 7.05 -0.11
C VAL A 47 6.23 7.09 1.14
N ALA A 48 7.21 8.00 1.24
CA ALA A 48 8.18 7.97 2.32
C ALA A 48 7.53 8.29 3.67
N LEU A 49 6.84 9.43 3.79
CA LEU A 49 6.19 9.83 5.04
C LEU A 49 5.06 8.86 5.43
N TYR A 50 4.22 8.47 4.47
CA TYR A 50 3.18 7.46 4.70
C TYR A 50 3.73 6.17 5.30
N THR A 51 4.81 5.63 4.72
CA THR A 51 5.40 4.37 5.17
C THR A 51 5.99 4.51 6.58
N VAL A 52 6.64 5.63 6.88
CA VAL A 52 7.14 5.94 8.24
C VAL A 52 5.98 6.09 9.22
N MET A 53 4.92 6.84 8.85
CA MET A 53 3.73 7.02 9.69
C MET A 53 3.07 5.68 10.03
N LEU A 54 2.96 4.79 9.06
CA LEU A 54 2.38 3.45 9.27
C LEU A 54 3.26 2.59 10.18
N ALA A 55 4.59 2.63 10.00
CA ALA A 55 5.51 1.92 10.88
C ALA A 55 5.47 2.45 12.33
N VAL A 56 5.38 3.77 12.50
CA VAL A 56 5.17 4.38 13.82
C VAL A 56 3.82 3.96 14.41
N ALA A 57 2.76 3.97 13.63
CA ALA A 57 1.43 3.54 14.08
C ALA A 57 1.46 2.11 14.61
N PHE A 58 2.07 1.18 13.89
CA PHE A 58 2.23 -0.21 14.35
C PHE A 58 3.16 -0.35 15.56
N GLY A 59 4.22 0.47 15.64
CA GLY A 59 5.15 0.45 16.77
C GLY A 59 4.54 0.98 18.08
N LEU A 60 3.58 1.91 17.97
CA LEU A 60 2.90 2.50 19.14
C LEU A 60 1.63 1.74 19.56
N ALA A 61 1.13 0.85 18.72
CA ALA A 61 -0.10 0.13 18.96
C ALA A 61 0.11 -1.10 19.83
N PRO A 62 -0.79 -1.37 20.78
CA PRO A 62 -0.89 -2.69 21.39
C PRO A 62 -1.14 -3.76 20.33
N SER A 63 -0.67 -4.99 20.55
CA SER A 63 -0.89 -6.10 19.61
C SER A 63 -2.37 -6.36 19.30
N THR A 64 -3.25 -6.08 20.25
CA THR A 64 -4.72 -6.16 20.09
C THR A 64 -5.28 -5.18 19.06
N ASP A 65 -4.64 -4.03 18.85
CA ASP A 65 -5.14 -2.92 18.03
C ASP A 65 -4.54 -2.91 16.60
N ILE A 66 -3.50 -3.70 16.34
CA ILE A 66 -2.83 -3.77 15.03
C ILE A 66 -3.81 -4.07 13.91
N GLY A 67 -4.76 -4.99 14.13
CA GLY A 67 -5.78 -5.34 13.14
C GLY A 67 -6.69 -4.15 12.80
N GLN A 68 -7.07 -3.34 13.80
CA GLN A 68 -7.90 -2.16 13.62
C GLN A 68 -7.16 -1.04 12.89
N ILE A 69 -5.90 -0.79 13.24
CA ILE A 69 -5.05 0.18 12.56
C ILE A 69 -4.86 -0.20 11.09
N ASN A 70 -4.62 -1.48 10.82
CA ASN A 70 -4.49 -1.98 9.47
C ASN A 70 -5.80 -1.82 8.67
N LEU A 71 -6.97 -2.04 9.30
CA LEU A 71 -8.27 -1.80 8.67
C LEU A 71 -8.45 -0.33 8.29
N LEU A 72 -8.08 0.60 9.16
CA LEU A 72 -8.13 2.04 8.88
C LEU A 72 -7.18 2.43 7.74
N ASN A 73 -6.00 1.82 7.68
CA ASN A 73 -5.12 1.99 6.54
C ASN A 73 -5.78 1.51 5.23
N TYR A 74 -6.55 0.42 5.25
CA TYR A 74 -7.29 -0.07 4.07
C TYR A 74 -8.42 0.85 3.59
N LEU A 75 -8.61 2.03 4.17
CA LEU A 75 -9.44 3.08 3.57
C LEU A 75 -8.78 3.76 2.35
N TRP A 76 -7.48 3.53 2.10
CA TRP A 76 -6.80 4.15 0.97
C TRP A 76 -7.44 3.86 -0.42
N PRO A 77 -8.04 2.68 -0.72
CA PRO A 77 -8.74 2.50 -2.00
C PRO A 77 -10.03 3.34 -2.08
N VAL A 78 -10.71 3.59 -0.95
CA VAL A 78 -11.85 4.54 -0.89
C VAL A 78 -11.38 5.93 -1.28
N TRP A 79 -10.28 6.40 -0.67
CA TRP A 79 -9.70 7.69 -1.00
C TRP A 79 -9.28 7.77 -2.45
N MET A 80 -8.72 6.71 -3.03
CA MET A 80 -8.39 6.67 -4.47
C MET A 80 -9.61 6.93 -5.34
N VAL A 81 -10.76 6.37 -5.00
CA VAL A 81 -11.99 6.59 -5.76
C VAL A 81 -12.50 8.00 -5.60
N VAL A 82 -12.59 8.50 -4.37
CA VAL A 82 -13.04 9.87 -4.09
C VAL A 82 -12.15 10.89 -4.81
N LEU A 83 -10.85 10.76 -4.65
CA LEU A 83 -9.86 11.63 -5.30
C LEU A 83 -9.86 11.45 -6.83
N GLY A 84 -10.06 10.22 -7.32
CA GLY A 84 -10.20 9.94 -8.75
C GLY A 84 -11.38 10.66 -9.38
N ILE A 85 -12.54 10.68 -8.73
CA ILE A 85 -13.71 11.45 -9.17
C ILE A 85 -13.38 12.95 -9.21
N ILE A 86 -12.73 13.46 -8.15
CA ILE A 86 -12.42 14.90 -8.03
C ILE A 86 -11.36 15.34 -9.05
N PHE A 87 -10.28 14.58 -9.18
CA PHE A 87 -9.09 15.02 -9.92
C PHE A 87 -9.01 14.55 -11.37
N LEU A 88 -9.63 13.41 -11.70
CA LEU A 88 -9.54 12.84 -13.04
C LEU A 88 -10.76 13.20 -13.92
N GLY A 89 -11.81 13.80 -13.32
CA GLY A 89 -13.00 14.23 -14.05
C GLY A 89 -13.84 13.07 -14.61
N ASN A 90 -13.56 11.84 -14.20
CA ASN A 90 -14.33 10.69 -14.61
C ASN A 90 -15.72 10.75 -14.00
N ARG A 91 -16.75 10.43 -14.79
CA ARG A 91 -18.14 10.36 -14.33
C ARG A 91 -18.63 8.90 -14.33
N PRO A 92 -18.10 8.05 -13.43
CA PRO A 92 -18.61 6.68 -13.30
C PRO A 92 -20.06 6.72 -12.81
N LYS A 93 -20.77 5.60 -12.93
CA LYS A 93 -22.03 5.42 -12.20
C LYS A 93 -21.74 5.37 -10.68
N VAL A 94 -21.69 6.55 -10.06
CA VAL A 94 -21.20 6.78 -8.69
C VAL A 94 -21.81 5.81 -7.67
N ILE A 95 -23.12 5.53 -7.78
CA ILE A 95 -23.81 4.58 -6.89
C ILE A 95 -23.17 3.19 -6.96
N LEU A 96 -22.92 2.66 -8.17
CA LEU A 96 -22.32 1.34 -8.32
C LEU A 96 -20.87 1.30 -7.82
N VAL A 97 -20.13 2.39 -8.00
CA VAL A 97 -18.76 2.51 -7.48
C VAL A 97 -18.77 2.51 -5.96
N ILE A 98 -19.62 3.34 -5.33
CA ILE A 98 -19.75 3.40 -3.86
C ILE A 98 -20.20 2.04 -3.32
N THR A 99 -21.22 1.43 -3.92
CA THR A 99 -21.71 0.10 -3.49
C THR A 99 -20.59 -0.94 -3.57
N GLY A 100 -19.86 -0.99 -4.68
CA GLY A 100 -18.76 -1.95 -4.85
C GLY A 100 -17.61 -1.74 -3.85
N ILE A 101 -17.30 -0.50 -3.52
CA ILE A 101 -16.28 -0.18 -2.50
C ILE A 101 -16.74 -0.54 -1.10
N LEU A 102 -17.99 -0.23 -0.76
CA LEU A 102 -18.56 -0.63 0.53
C LEU A 102 -18.58 -2.15 0.66
N MET A 103 -18.93 -2.88 -0.39
CA MET A 103 -18.83 -4.35 -0.41
C MET A 103 -17.39 -4.82 -0.18
N GLY A 104 -16.40 -4.16 -0.79
CA GLY A 104 -14.98 -4.44 -0.56
C GLY A 104 -14.58 -4.24 0.91
N LEU A 105 -14.95 -3.12 1.51
CA LEU A 105 -14.71 -2.84 2.94
C LEU A 105 -15.41 -3.85 3.86
N PHE A 106 -16.69 -4.15 3.60
CA PHE A 106 -17.42 -5.17 4.37
C PHE A 106 -16.80 -6.55 4.21
N GLY A 107 -16.32 -6.89 3.02
CA GLY A 107 -15.59 -8.14 2.79
C GLY A 107 -14.32 -8.24 3.62
N VAL A 108 -13.56 -7.14 3.76
CA VAL A 108 -12.38 -7.08 4.65
C VAL A 108 -12.81 -7.23 6.11
N LEU A 109 -13.87 -6.54 6.55
CA LEU A 109 -14.40 -6.64 7.91
C LEU A 109 -14.82 -8.07 8.26
N ILE A 110 -15.56 -8.72 7.37
CA ILE A 110 -16.01 -10.11 7.57
C ILE A 110 -14.80 -11.07 7.62
N SER A 111 -13.81 -10.86 6.76
CA SER A 111 -12.61 -11.71 6.73
C SER A 111 -11.73 -11.58 7.98
N ARG A 112 -11.70 -10.41 8.60
CA ARG A 112 -10.90 -10.10 9.80
C ARG A 112 -11.68 -10.24 11.12
N GLY A 113 -13.01 -10.26 11.05
CA GLY A 113 -13.91 -10.32 12.21
C GLY A 113 -14.37 -8.95 12.71
N PHE A 114 -15.60 -8.92 13.23
CA PHE A 114 -16.24 -7.69 13.73
C PHE A 114 -15.68 -7.17 15.06
N GLY A 115 -14.86 -7.95 15.75
CA GLY A 115 -14.19 -7.54 16.99
C GLY A 115 -13.40 -6.24 16.87
N LEU A 116 -12.95 -5.92 15.65
CA LEU A 116 -12.25 -4.67 15.34
C LEU A 116 -13.11 -3.40 15.57
N LEU A 117 -14.44 -3.52 15.54
CA LEU A 117 -15.35 -2.38 15.72
C LEU A 117 -15.87 -2.21 17.16
N THR A 118 -15.68 -3.22 18.00
CA THR A 118 -16.27 -3.26 19.35
C THR A 118 -15.37 -2.66 20.42
N HIS A 119 -14.09 -2.51 20.16
CA HIS A 119 -13.11 -1.99 21.11
C HIS A 119 -12.44 -0.76 20.50
N PRO A 120 -12.82 0.46 20.92
CA PRO A 120 -12.14 1.68 20.45
C PRO A 120 -10.70 1.69 20.97
N PRO A 121 -9.73 2.17 20.17
CA PRO A 121 -8.34 2.23 20.58
C PRO A 121 -8.18 3.23 21.74
N LEU A 122 -7.38 2.86 22.75
CA LEU A 122 -7.07 3.72 23.89
C LEU A 122 -6.23 4.94 23.48
N ASN A 123 -5.43 4.81 22.43
CA ASN A 123 -4.61 5.87 21.88
C ASN A 123 -5.07 6.22 20.45
N ILE A 124 -5.47 7.47 20.25
CA ILE A 124 -5.96 7.95 18.95
C ILE A 124 -4.85 8.16 17.91
N LEU A 125 -3.61 8.31 18.33
CA LEU A 125 -2.50 8.64 17.43
C LEU A 125 -2.23 7.55 16.38
N PRO A 126 -2.09 6.24 16.72
CA PRO A 126 -1.89 5.20 15.72
C PRO A 126 -2.99 5.13 14.65
N PRO A 127 -4.31 5.11 14.98
CA PRO A 127 -5.36 5.13 13.98
C PRO A 127 -5.37 6.41 13.12
N ALA A 128 -5.06 7.57 13.70
CA ALA A 128 -4.96 8.81 12.95
C ALA A 128 -3.80 8.76 11.92
N LEU A 129 -2.62 8.27 12.34
CA LEU A 129 -1.47 8.11 11.45
C LEU A 129 -1.78 7.15 10.29
N ALA A 130 -2.44 6.02 10.55
CA ALA A 130 -2.81 5.05 9.52
C ALA A 130 -3.82 5.62 8.52
N THR A 131 -4.82 6.36 9.00
CA THR A 131 -5.86 6.97 8.15
C THR A 131 -5.30 8.10 7.29
N ILE A 132 -4.53 9.02 7.88
CA ILE A 132 -3.89 10.13 7.16
C ILE A 132 -2.86 9.58 6.17
N GLY A 133 -2.06 8.59 6.58
CA GLY A 133 -1.10 7.94 5.71
C GLY A 133 -1.77 7.30 4.49
N GLY A 134 -2.87 6.57 4.69
CA GLY A 134 -3.66 5.99 3.61
C GLY A 134 -4.22 7.04 2.65
N PHE A 135 -4.65 8.19 3.16
CA PHE A 135 -5.07 9.33 2.32
C PHE A 135 -3.92 9.89 1.49
N LEU A 136 -2.74 10.10 2.10
CA LEU A 136 -1.56 10.62 1.40
C LEU A 136 -1.08 9.68 0.30
N TRP A 137 -1.08 8.37 0.56
CA TRP A 137 -0.80 7.35 -0.46
C TRP A 137 -1.78 7.43 -1.63
N ALA A 138 -3.09 7.45 -1.36
CA ALA A 138 -4.12 7.53 -2.37
C ALA A 138 -3.99 8.83 -3.21
N LEU A 139 -3.69 9.96 -2.56
CA LEU A 139 -3.47 11.24 -3.22
C LEU A 139 -2.28 11.16 -4.18
N TYR A 140 -1.13 10.63 -3.74
CA TYR A 140 0.04 10.44 -4.60
C TYR A 140 -0.30 9.65 -5.86
N ILE A 141 -0.94 8.51 -5.69
CA ILE A 141 -1.32 7.61 -6.78
C ILE A 141 -2.23 8.31 -7.81
N VAL A 142 -3.27 9.01 -7.34
CA VAL A 142 -4.19 9.73 -8.22
C VAL A 142 -3.51 10.89 -8.93
N LEU A 143 -2.58 11.58 -8.25
CA LEU A 143 -1.81 12.68 -8.85
C LEU A 143 -0.86 12.19 -9.94
N LEU A 144 -0.21 11.04 -9.80
CA LEU A 144 0.60 10.45 -10.86
C LEU A 144 -0.21 10.27 -12.15
N ARG A 145 -1.44 9.76 -12.01
CA ARG A 145 -2.36 9.58 -13.13
C ARG A 145 -2.82 10.92 -13.72
N LYS A 146 -3.22 11.87 -12.86
CA LYS A 146 -3.64 13.20 -13.28
C LYS A 146 -2.55 13.94 -14.08
N TRP A 147 -1.31 13.81 -13.64
CA TRP A 147 -0.18 14.46 -14.28
C TRP A 147 0.34 13.73 -15.50
N LYS A 148 -0.23 12.56 -15.84
CA LYS A 148 0.21 11.71 -16.95
C LYS A 148 1.72 11.45 -16.90
N ILE A 149 2.21 11.09 -15.70
CA ILE A 149 3.63 10.82 -15.52
C ILE A 149 4.00 9.59 -16.36
N PRO A 150 5.03 9.69 -17.22
CA PRO A 150 5.48 8.58 -18.04
C PRO A 150 5.82 7.35 -17.20
N GLU A 151 5.65 6.17 -17.76
CA GLU A 151 5.84 4.89 -17.07
C GLU A 151 7.26 4.73 -16.54
N GLU A 152 8.25 5.12 -17.35
CA GLU A 152 9.67 5.07 -17.03
C GLU A 152 10.07 5.98 -15.88
N LYS A 153 9.33 7.06 -15.64
CA LYS A 153 9.58 8.02 -14.56
C LYS A 153 8.90 7.63 -13.25
N GLY A 154 9.05 6.36 -12.87
CA GLY A 154 8.56 5.83 -11.60
C GLY A 154 9.36 6.36 -10.41
N GLY A 155 8.66 6.71 -9.34
CA GLY A 155 9.28 7.22 -8.13
C GLY A 155 9.64 6.14 -7.11
N THR A 156 9.25 4.88 -7.32
CA THR A 156 9.35 3.81 -6.30
C THR A 156 10.77 3.67 -5.75
N ALA A 157 11.78 3.54 -6.62
CA ALA A 157 13.17 3.39 -6.18
C ALA A 157 13.65 4.61 -5.38
N PHE A 158 13.39 5.82 -5.89
CA PHE A 158 13.80 7.07 -5.24
C PHE A 158 13.11 7.26 -3.88
N HIS A 159 11.80 7.13 -3.83
CA HIS A 159 11.05 7.40 -2.59
C HIS A 159 11.31 6.35 -1.51
N PHE A 160 11.52 5.08 -1.89
CA PHE A 160 11.94 4.06 -0.92
C PHE A 160 13.37 4.25 -0.44
N ALA A 161 14.28 4.74 -1.27
CA ALA A 161 15.61 5.13 -0.81
C ALA A 161 15.54 6.29 0.20
N VAL A 162 14.71 7.31 -0.07
CA VAL A 162 14.45 8.40 0.87
C VAL A 162 13.84 7.88 2.18
N CYS A 163 12.85 6.96 2.08
CA CYS A 163 12.23 6.32 3.24
C CYS A 163 13.27 5.55 4.07
N ALA A 164 14.15 4.78 3.43
CA ALA A 164 15.21 4.04 4.10
C ALA A 164 16.18 4.97 4.84
N ILE A 165 16.54 6.11 4.25
CA ILE A 165 17.40 7.10 4.90
C ILE A 165 16.70 7.67 6.15
N ILE A 166 15.43 8.11 6.02
CA ILE A 166 14.67 8.66 7.15
C ILE A 166 14.52 7.62 8.26
N ALA A 167 14.11 6.40 7.91
CA ALA A 167 13.95 5.31 8.86
C ALA A 167 15.29 4.95 9.55
N GLY A 168 16.38 4.90 8.77
CA GLY A 168 17.73 4.61 9.28
C GLY A 168 18.23 5.66 10.28
N LEU A 169 18.05 6.94 9.95
CA LEU A 169 18.40 8.04 10.86
C LEU A 169 17.53 8.03 12.12
N THR A 170 16.24 7.74 11.99
CA THR A 170 15.33 7.60 13.12
C THR A 170 15.71 6.40 14.00
N ALA A 171 16.11 5.27 13.39
CA ALA A 171 16.60 4.10 14.12
C ALA A 171 17.91 4.38 14.90
N VAL A 172 18.79 5.24 14.34
CA VAL A 172 19.98 5.74 15.07
C VAL A 172 19.55 6.56 16.29
N TYR A 173 18.65 7.52 16.09
CA TYR A 173 18.15 8.37 17.17
C TYR A 173 17.46 7.57 18.28
N LEU A 174 16.66 6.58 17.92
CA LEU A 174 15.96 5.69 18.86
C LEU A 174 16.85 4.57 19.41
N LYS A 175 18.12 4.51 19.02
CA LYS A 175 19.09 3.46 19.40
C LYS A 175 18.65 2.03 19.03
N GLU A 176 17.78 1.88 18.04
CA GLU A 176 17.24 0.57 17.63
C GLU A 176 18.31 -0.35 17.02
N TRP A 177 19.38 0.21 16.44
CA TRP A 177 20.51 -0.55 15.89
C TRP A 177 21.23 -1.38 16.96
N GLN A 178 21.21 -0.93 18.22
CA GLN A 178 21.84 -1.63 19.34
C GLN A 178 21.01 -2.82 19.84
N SER A 179 19.72 -2.87 19.48
CA SER A 179 18.78 -3.90 19.90
C SER A 179 18.43 -4.89 18.79
N ILE A 180 19.22 -4.93 17.70
CA ILE A 180 19.06 -5.93 16.66
C ILE A 180 19.46 -7.30 17.24
N PRO A 181 18.56 -8.31 17.18
CA PRO A 181 18.92 -9.66 17.61
C PRO A 181 19.98 -10.25 16.67
N PRO A 182 20.72 -11.26 17.13
CA PRO A 182 21.66 -11.97 16.28
C PRO A 182 21.02 -12.42 14.97
N TRP A 183 21.71 -12.22 13.86
CA TRP A 183 21.19 -12.57 12.55
C TRP A 183 20.96 -14.08 12.46
N SER A 184 19.76 -14.47 12.08
CA SER A 184 19.37 -15.87 11.84
C SER A 184 18.93 -16.06 10.40
N GLY A 185 19.09 -17.29 9.87
CA GLY A 185 18.66 -17.61 8.52
C GLY A 185 17.19 -17.25 8.23
N PRO A 186 16.24 -17.64 9.10
CA PRO A 186 14.83 -17.24 8.93
C PRO A 186 14.61 -15.72 8.92
N MET A 187 15.30 -14.98 9.77
CA MET A 187 15.18 -13.53 9.83
C MET A 187 15.65 -12.88 8.53
N ILE A 188 16.82 -13.28 8.02
CA ILE A 188 17.36 -12.81 6.74
C ILE A 188 16.39 -13.16 5.61
N PHE A 189 15.92 -14.41 5.58
CA PHE A 189 14.97 -14.87 4.56
C PHE A 189 13.72 -13.99 4.49
N TRP A 190 13.08 -13.71 5.63
CA TRP A 190 11.86 -12.90 5.63
C TRP A 190 12.10 -11.42 5.31
N ILE A 191 13.27 -10.87 5.69
CA ILE A 191 13.65 -9.51 5.29
C ILE A 191 13.84 -9.46 3.77
N VAL A 192 14.56 -10.41 3.18
CA VAL A 192 14.78 -10.45 1.74
C VAL A 192 13.48 -10.65 0.97
N VAL A 193 12.66 -11.62 1.37
CA VAL A 193 11.36 -11.87 0.74
C VAL A 193 10.46 -10.65 0.80
N GLY A 194 10.39 -9.97 1.95
CA GLY A 194 9.59 -8.78 2.12
C GLY A 194 10.11 -7.57 1.34
N ALA A 195 11.42 -7.36 1.33
CA ALA A 195 12.05 -6.27 0.60
C ALA A 195 11.92 -6.46 -0.92
N VAL A 196 12.19 -7.66 -1.42
CA VAL A 196 12.15 -7.96 -2.85
C VAL A 196 10.71 -8.08 -3.36
N GLY A 197 9.86 -8.87 -2.72
CA GLY A 197 8.50 -9.15 -3.19
C GLY A 197 7.58 -7.95 -3.03
N PRO A 198 6.98 -7.76 -1.84
CA PRO A 198 5.96 -6.72 -1.65
C PRO A 198 6.51 -5.30 -1.83
N VAL A 199 7.68 -4.98 -1.27
CA VAL A 199 8.19 -3.60 -1.31
C VAL A 199 8.83 -3.26 -2.66
N GLY A 200 9.65 -4.13 -3.21
CA GLY A 200 10.35 -3.87 -4.47
C GLY A 200 9.47 -4.12 -5.69
N ILE A 201 9.15 -5.38 -5.94
CA ILE A 201 8.44 -5.80 -7.16
C ILE A 201 7.00 -5.30 -7.16
N ALA A 202 6.22 -5.60 -6.11
CA ALA A 202 4.79 -5.30 -6.11
C ALA A 202 4.50 -3.79 -6.17
N PHE A 203 5.23 -2.97 -5.41
CA PHE A 203 5.06 -1.51 -5.50
C PHE A 203 5.47 -0.95 -6.86
N SER A 204 6.57 -1.44 -7.47
CA SER A 204 6.98 -1.02 -8.82
C SER A 204 5.89 -1.32 -9.85
N TRP A 205 5.34 -2.53 -9.84
CA TRP A 205 4.26 -2.92 -10.75
C TRP A 205 2.95 -2.22 -10.44
N TYR A 206 2.67 -1.96 -9.15
CA TYR A 206 1.48 -1.21 -8.74
C TYR A 206 1.52 0.24 -9.29
N GLU A 207 2.65 0.92 -9.16
CA GLU A 207 2.84 2.27 -9.69
C GLU A 207 2.64 2.32 -11.21
N ILE A 208 3.22 1.37 -11.94
CA ILE A 208 3.04 1.23 -13.39
C ILE A 208 1.56 0.99 -13.74
N SER A 209 0.91 0.08 -13.02
CA SER A 209 -0.49 -0.26 -13.23
C SER A 209 -1.41 0.95 -13.07
N VAL A 210 -1.18 1.77 -12.05
CA VAL A 210 -1.99 2.97 -11.81
C VAL A 210 -1.78 4.04 -12.87
N LYS A 211 -0.57 4.19 -13.38
CA LYS A 211 -0.29 5.15 -14.46
C LYS A 211 -1.03 4.81 -15.75
N ASN A 212 -1.16 3.54 -16.06
CA ASN A 212 -1.68 3.05 -17.35
C ASN A 212 -3.11 2.48 -17.26
N GLY A 213 -3.50 1.97 -16.10
CA GLY A 213 -4.75 1.25 -15.91
C GLY A 213 -5.91 2.08 -15.35
N PRO A 214 -7.11 1.50 -15.26
CA PRO A 214 -8.29 2.14 -14.70
C PRO A 214 -8.18 2.22 -13.17
N VAL A 215 -8.02 3.43 -12.63
CA VAL A 215 -7.77 3.69 -11.20
C VAL A 215 -8.86 3.08 -10.30
N PHE A 216 -10.13 3.16 -10.69
CA PHE A 216 -11.23 2.61 -9.91
C PHE A 216 -11.19 1.08 -9.81
N LEU A 217 -10.84 0.40 -10.92
CA LEU A 217 -10.68 -1.06 -10.90
C LEU A 217 -9.49 -1.47 -10.02
N ILE A 218 -8.36 -0.76 -10.14
CA ILE A 218 -7.17 -1.03 -9.34
C ILE A 218 -7.48 -0.83 -7.85
N ALA A 219 -8.20 0.24 -7.48
CA ALA A 219 -8.65 0.48 -6.11
C ALA A 219 -9.51 -0.68 -5.59
N SER A 220 -10.47 -1.16 -6.38
CA SER A 220 -11.33 -2.30 -5.99
C SER A 220 -10.56 -3.59 -5.84
N LEU A 221 -9.65 -3.90 -6.78
CA LEU A 221 -8.82 -5.10 -6.72
C LEU A 221 -7.87 -5.09 -5.52
N SER A 222 -7.51 -3.92 -5.03
CA SER A 222 -6.62 -3.79 -3.87
C SER A 222 -7.23 -4.35 -2.58
N TYR A 223 -8.56 -4.51 -2.51
CA TYR A 223 -9.20 -5.21 -1.39
C TYR A 223 -8.93 -6.72 -1.36
N PHE A 224 -8.36 -7.31 -2.40
CA PHE A 224 -7.86 -8.68 -2.34
C PHE A 224 -6.56 -8.82 -1.53
N ILE A 225 -5.84 -7.74 -1.28
CA ILE A 225 -4.57 -7.77 -0.53
C ILE A 225 -4.75 -8.38 0.88
N PRO A 226 -5.72 -7.93 1.72
CA PRO A 226 -5.92 -8.52 3.03
C PRO A 226 -6.36 -9.99 2.99
N ILE A 227 -7.10 -10.40 1.95
CA ILE A 227 -7.49 -11.80 1.76
C ILE A 227 -6.27 -12.63 1.37
N GLY A 228 -5.50 -12.20 0.38
CA GLY A 228 -4.28 -12.86 -0.05
C GLY A 228 -3.28 -13.01 1.09
N SER A 229 -3.10 -11.96 1.92
CA SER A 229 -2.23 -12.03 3.09
C SER A 229 -2.72 -13.05 4.12
N SER A 230 -4.04 -13.11 4.38
CA SER A 230 -4.61 -14.08 5.32
C SER A 230 -4.49 -15.52 4.82
N LEU A 231 -4.67 -15.73 3.51
CA LEU A 231 -4.46 -17.06 2.89
C LEU A 231 -3.00 -17.51 3.02
N LEU A 232 -2.04 -16.61 2.75
CA LEU A 232 -0.62 -16.92 2.90
C LEU A 232 -0.27 -17.24 4.36
N ILE A 233 -0.78 -16.45 5.32
CA ILE A 233 -0.60 -16.74 6.75
C ILE A 233 -1.14 -18.11 7.11
N GLY A 234 -2.37 -18.44 6.68
CA GLY A 234 -2.96 -19.76 6.91
C GLY A 234 -2.12 -20.91 6.34
N LEU A 235 -1.58 -20.74 5.13
CA LEU A 235 -0.74 -21.76 4.48
C LEU A 235 0.62 -21.93 5.17
N PHE A 236 1.31 -20.83 5.49
CA PHE A 236 2.66 -20.90 6.06
C PHE A 236 2.67 -21.21 7.57
N PHE A 237 1.71 -20.70 8.32
CA PHE A 237 1.63 -20.87 9.77
C PHE A 237 0.62 -21.91 10.22
N LYS A 238 -0.01 -22.64 9.25
CA LYS A 238 -1.01 -23.69 9.51
C LYS A 238 -2.18 -23.24 10.40
N GLU A 239 -2.53 -21.96 10.31
CA GLU A 239 -3.70 -21.44 10.99
C GLU A 239 -4.98 -21.90 10.29
N THR A 240 -6.02 -22.20 11.07
CA THR A 240 -7.33 -22.63 10.53
C THR A 240 -7.97 -21.48 9.77
N MET A 241 -8.27 -21.71 8.50
CA MET A 241 -8.94 -20.71 7.65
C MET A 241 -10.35 -20.42 8.18
N ASN A 242 -10.60 -19.19 8.56
CA ASN A 242 -11.91 -18.75 9.01
C ASN A 242 -12.92 -18.75 7.82
N LYS A 243 -14.15 -19.24 8.05
CA LYS A 243 -15.25 -19.16 7.07
C LYS A 243 -15.49 -17.72 6.60
N GLY A 244 -15.29 -16.72 7.46
CA GLY A 244 -15.34 -15.30 7.11
C GLY A 244 -14.40 -14.91 5.98
N LEU A 245 -13.26 -15.58 5.82
CA LEU A 245 -12.33 -15.34 4.73
C LEU A 245 -12.95 -15.63 3.36
N ILE A 246 -13.68 -16.76 3.25
CA ILE A 246 -14.34 -17.16 1.99
C ILE A 246 -15.48 -16.19 1.65
N PHE A 247 -16.34 -15.87 2.61
CA PHE A 247 -17.42 -14.91 2.41
C PHE A 247 -16.88 -13.50 2.09
N GLY A 248 -15.82 -13.07 2.77
CA GLY A 248 -15.14 -11.82 2.48
C GLY A 248 -14.58 -11.77 1.05
N ALA A 249 -13.96 -12.86 0.59
CA ALA A 249 -13.43 -12.97 -0.78
C ALA A 249 -14.54 -12.85 -1.83
N ILE A 250 -15.67 -13.53 -1.64
CA ILE A 250 -16.83 -13.46 -2.53
C ILE A 250 -17.35 -12.01 -2.61
N LEU A 251 -17.51 -11.38 -1.45
CA LEU A 251 -18.04 -10.01 -1.39
C LEU A 251 -17.12 -8.99 -2.07
N ILE A 252 -15.81 -9.12 -1.87
CA ILE A 252 -14.81 -8.28 -2.53
C ILE A 252 -14.82 -8.50 -4.05
N THR A 253 -14.89 -9.76 -4.49
CA THR A 253 -14.93 -10.09 -5.92
C THR A 253 -16.15 -9.47 -6.60
N PHE A 254 -17.32 -9.58 -5.97
CA PHE A 254 -18.54 -8.98 -6.48
C PHE A 254 -18.50 -7.45 -6.45
N GLY A 255 -17.94 -6.85 -5.39
CA GLY A 255 -17.70 -5.42 -5.29
C GLY A 255 -16.78 -4.90 -6.41
N ALA A 256 -15.68 -5.60 -6.68
CA ALA A 256 -14.76 -5.27 -7.77
C ALA A 256 -15.43 -5.37 -9.15
N TRP A 257 -16.29 -6.38 -9.36
CA TRP A 257 -17.07 -6.52 -10.58
C TRP A 257 -18.05 -5.35 -10.76
N LEU A 258 -18.74 -4.92 -9.71
CA LEU A 258 -19.63 -3.74 -9.75
C LEU A 258 -18.87 -2.47 -10.14
N VAL A 259 -17.72 -2.22 -9.53
CA VAL A 259 -16.88 -1.05 -9.86
C VAL A 259 -16.41 -1.10 -11.31
N ARG A 260 -15.96 -2.26 -11.78
CA ARG A 260 -15.58 -2.45 -13.18
C ARG A 260 -16.75 -2.14 -14.13
N SER A 261 -17.95 -2.63 -13.82
CA SER A 261 -19.14 -2.41 -14.63
C SER A 261 -19.60 -0.94 -14.63
N ALA A 262 -19.35 -0.22 -13.55
CA ALA A 262 -19.64 1.21 -13.41
C ALA A 262 -18.63 2.10 -14.13
N SER A 263 -17.39 1.65 -14.19
CA SER A 263 -16.27 2.36 -14.79
C SER A 263 -16.24 2.07 -16.29
N GLN A 264 -17.14 2.69 -17.04
CA GLN A 264 -16.96 2.81 -18.51
C GLN A 264 -15.81 3.82 -18.76
N GLU A 265 -14.62 3.57 -18.21
CA GLU A 265 -13.42 4.16 -18.79
C GLU A 265 -13.33 3.56 -20.20
N LYS A 266 -13.69 4.34 -21.21
CA LYS A 266 -13.25 4.08 -22.58
C LYS A 266 -11.75 3.85 -22.47
N ILE A 267 -11.31 2.62 -22.66
CA ILE A 267 -9.92 2.32 -23.00
C ILE A 267 -9.69 3.14 -24.23
N GLY A 268 -9.10 4.33 -24.02
CA GLY A 268 -9.14 5.39 -24.99
C GLY A 268 -8.41 4.96 -26.23
N ASN A 269 -9.03 5.15 -27.36
CA ASN A 269 -8.35 5.48 -28.58
C ASN A 269 -7.35 6.61 -28.28
N THR A 270 -6.13 6.24 -27.98
CA THR A 270 -4.98 7.13 -28.18
C THR A 270 -4.79 7.25 -29.68
N PRO A 271 -4.88 8.49 -30.25
CA PRO A 271 -4.50 8.71 -31.64
C PRO A 271 -3.02 8.40 -31.82
#